data_e879c5f2071f557a1869c670c3ddb951
#
_entry.id   e879c5f2071f557a1869c670c3ddb951
#
_cell.length_a   1.000
_cell.length_b   1.000
_cell.length_c   1.000
_cell.angle_alpha   90.00
_cell.angle_beta   90.00
_cell.angle_gamma   90.00
#
_symmetry.space_group_name_H-M   'P 1'
#
loop_
_entity.id
_entity.type
_entity.pdbx_description
1 polymer ?
#
loop_
_entity_poly.entity_id
_entity_poly.type
_entity_poly.pdbx_seq_one_letter_code
_entity_poly.pdbx_strand_id
1 'polypeptide(L)'
;MKPQENEEAGRKWFKRLPVIVLWLVAVAIIIVDQATKQWALSALADGRHTALIGRALGLVLVRNPGAAFSFATGQTWVFALIASLVVAIIIRVSRNLASRSWAVALGLVLGGAVGNLIDRLLREPGFLRGHVIDFIDYGGYFVGNVADIAIVLAAAGIIILSLGGWEIDGTRAGAQNAPEDGGAGGSASSIRRGSRVHRKNSGETPSKPSGSSEAATRTTPAEQQ
;
A
#
# COMPACT_ATOMS: atom_id res chain seq x y z
N MET A 1 0.15 6.17 -40.88
CA MET A 1 -0.17 6.16 -39.44
C MET A 1 0.00 7.59 -38.94
N LYS A 2 -1.05 8.21 -38.37
CA LYS A 2 -1.02 9.63 -37.98
C LYS A 2 -0.24 9.79 -36.67
N PRO A 3 0.58 10.82 -36.50
CA PRO A 3 1.39 11.04 -35.27
C PRO A 3 0.57 11.01 -33.96
N GLN A 4 -0.66 11.49 -34.00
CA GLN A 4 -1.59 11.51 -32.85
C GLN A 4 -1.99 10.12 -32.35
N GLU A 5 -2.14 9.12 -33.24
CA GLU A 5 -2.49 7.74 -32.83
C GLU A 5 -1.33 7.07 -32.06
N ASN A 6 -0.09 7.39 -32.41
CA ASN A 6 1.09 6.87 -31.71
C ASN A 6 1.25 7.49 -30.32
N GLU A 7 0.93 8.78 -30.15
CA GLU A 7 0.99 9.46 -28.84
C GLU A 7 -0.12 8.96 -27.90
N GLU A 8 -1.33 8.73 -28.41
CA GLU A 8 -2.41 8.17 -27.61
C GLU A 8 -2.16 6.72 -27.21
N ALA A 9 -1.64 5.92 -28.12
CA ALA A 9 -1.23 4.54 -27.84
C ALA A 9 -0.14 4.48 -26.76
N GLY A 10 0.88 5.33 -26.87
CA GLY A 10 1.94 5.47 -25.88
C GLY A 10 1.38 5.84 -24.51
N ARG A 11 0.49 6.84 -24.43
CA ARG A 11 -0.13 7.30 -23.19
C ARG A 11 -1.00 6.23 -22.52
N LYS A 12 -1.74 5.44 -23.29
CA LYS A 12 -2.53 4.30 -22.80
C LYS A 12 -1.63 3.17 -22.28
N TRP A 13 -0.50 2.95 -22.93
CA TRP A 13 0.48 1.92 -22.51
C TRP A 13 1.15 2.29 -21.20
N PHE A 14 1.59 3.55 -21.02
CA PHE A 14 2.18 4.05 -19.77
C PHE A 14 1.24 3.91 -18.57
N LYS A 15 -0.07 4.11 -18.77
CA LYS A 15 -1.09 3.92 -17.73
C LYS A 15 -1.27 2.45 -17.31
N ARG A 16 -0.95 1.49 -18.18
CA ARG A 16 -1.05 0.05 -17.88
C ARG A 16 0.21 -0.54 -17.28
N LEU A 17 1.33 0.16 -17.39
CA LEU A 17 2.63 -0.35 -16.96
C LEU A 17 2.66 -0.80 -15.48
N PRO A 18 2.11 -0.05 -14.50
CA PRO A 18 2.11 -0.50 -13.11
C PRO A 18 1.35 -1.82 -12.92
N VAL A 19 0.22 -1.99 -13.60
CA VAL A 19 -0.56 -3.24 -13.52
C VAL A 19 0.22 -4.40 -14.13
N ILE A 20 0.93 -4.19 -15.24
CA ILE A 20 1.80 -5.21 -15.84
C ILE A 20 2.92 -5.58 -14.87
N VAL A 21 3.57 -4.59 -14.23
CA VAL A 21 4.62 -4.83 -13.22
C VAL A 21 4.07 -5.66 -12.05
N LEU A 22 2.89 -5.32 -11.54
CA LEU A 22 2.25 -6.09 -10.47
C LEU A 22 2.12 -7.57 -10.85
N TRP A 23 1.56 -7.86 -12.02
CA TRP A 23 1.36 -9.24 -12.48
C TRP A 23 2.67 -9.96 -12.74
N LEU A 24 3.67 -9.30 -13.32
CA LEU A 24 4.99 -9.90 -13.55
C LEU A 24 5.68 -10.27 -12.23
N VAL A 25 5.63 -9.38 -11.23
CA VAL A 25 6.18 -9.65 -9.90
C VAL A 25 5.41 -10.81 -9.24
N ALA A 26 4.08 -10.78 -9.27
CA ALA A 26 3.27 -11.84 -8.67
C ALA A 26 3.57 -13.21 -9.30
N VAL A 27 3.60 -13.30 -10.63
CA VAL A 27 3.91 -14.55 -11.35
C VAL A 27 5.32 -15.02 -11.03
N ALA A 28 6.30 -14.12 -11.01
CA ALA A 28 7.68 -14.47 -10.66
C ALA A 28 7.77 -15.07 -9.25
N ILE A 29 7.12 -14.44 -8.25
CA ILE A 29 7.09 -14.96 -6.88
C ILE A 29 6.38 -16.30 -6.80
N ILE A 30 5.25 -16.50 -7.46
CA ILE A 30 4.55 -17.79 -7.49
C ILE A 30 5.46 -18.88 -8.06
N ILE A 31 6.14 -18.61 -9.16
CA ILE A 31 7.05 -19.58 -9.79
C ILE A 31 8.19 -19.95 -8.84
N VAL A 32 8.86 -18.95 -8.25
CA VAL A 32 9.98 -19.17 -7.34
C VAL A 32 9.51 -19.91 -6.09
N ASP A 33 8.40 -19.52 -5.50
CA ASP A 33 7.82 -20.17 -4.32
C ASP A 33 7.50 -21.64 -4.60
N GLN A 34 6.75 -21.93 -5.64
CA GLN A 34 6.37 -23.30 -5.95
C GLN A 34 7.56 -24.16 -6.38
N ALA A 35 8.52 -23.61 -7.13
CA ALA A 35 9.73 -24.31 -7.52
C ALA A 35 10.60 -24.68 -6.30
N THR A 36 10.79 -23.72 -5.37
CA THR A 36 11.57 -23.97 -4.16
C THR A 36 10.85 -24.92 -3.20
N LYS A 37 9.53 -24.87 -3.08
CA LYS A 37 8.75 -25.85 -2.33
C LYS A 37 8.85 -27.25 -2.91
N GLN A 38 8.80 -27.38 -4.23
CA GLN A 38 8.96 -28.67 -4.88
C GLN A 38 10.38 -29.23 -4.69
N TRP A 39 11.39 -28.36 -4.79
CA TRP A 39 12.77 -28.73 -4.45
C TRP A 39 12.87 -29.18 -2.98
N ALA A 40 12.30 -28.45 -2.03
CA ALA A 40 12.35 -28.80 -0.61
C ALA A 40 11.70 -30.15 -0.32
N LEU A 41 10.57 -30.47 -0.98
CA LEU A 41 9.89 -31.76 -0.85
C LEU A 41 10.76 -32.93 -1.28
N SER A 42 11.66 -32.75 -2.24
CA SER A 42 12.59 -33.80 -2.70
C SER A 42 13.90 -33.80 -1.93
N ALA A 43 14.50 -32.62 -1.72
CA ALA A 43 15.82 -32.48 -1.13
C ALA A 43 15.87 -32.67 0.39
N LEU A 44 14.76 -32.36 1.08
CA LEU A 44 14.65 -32.41 2.55
C LEU A 44 13.67 -33.48 3.01
N ALA A 45 13.37 -34.47 2.17
CA ALA A 45 12.40 -35.53 2.46
C ALA A 45 12.79 -36.41 3.67
N ASP A 46 14.06 -36.44 4.01
CA ASP A 46 14.57 -37.19 5.16
C ASP A 46 14.29 -36.55 6.52
N GLY A 47 13.74 -35.33 6.51
CA GLY A 47 13.37 -34.56 7.73
C GLY A 47 14.56 -34.05 8.54
N ARG A 48 15.79 -34.16 8.02
CA ARG A 48 16.98 -33.67 8.72
C ARG A 48 17.06 -32.16 8.66
N HIS A 49 17.49 -31.59 9.78
CA HIS A 49 17.83 -30.17 9.85
C HIS A 49 19.24 -29.94 9.30
N THR A 50 19.36 -29.08 8.31
CA THR A 50 20.62 -28.67 7.71
C THR A 50 20.93 -27.23 8.04
N ALA A 51 21.94 -26.96 8.87
CA ALA A 51 22.36 -25.62 9.20
C ALA A 51 23.02 -24.94 7.98
N LEU A 52 22.62 -23.71 7.66
CA LEU A 52 23.21 -22.87 6.61
C LEU A 52 24.12 -21.79 7.20
N ILE A 53 23.64 -21.07 8.20
CA ILE A 53 24.38 -19.98 8.87
C ILE A 53 24.34 -20.23 10.37
N GLY A 54 25.29 -21.01 10.86
CA GLY A 54 25.38 -21.35 12.28
C GLY A 54 24.04 -21.87 12.83
N ARG A 55 23.54 -21.22 13.90
CA ARG A 55 22.23 -21.53 14.50
C ARG A 55 21.12 -20.59 14.06
N ALA A 56 21.44 -19.57 13.24
CA ALA A 56 20.50 -18.52 12.89
C ALA A 56 19.62 -18.87 11.67
N LEU A 57 20.15 -19.67 10.75
CA LEU A 57 19.42 -20.04 9.52
C LEU A 57 19.71 -21.50 9.18
N GLY A 58 18.66 -22.24 8.89
CA GLY A 58 18.74 -23.64 8.49
C GLY A 58 17.66 -24.02 7.48
N LEU A 59 17.71 -25.29 7.08
CA LEU A 59 16.68 -25.91 6.23
C LEU A 59 16.12 -27.14 6.94
N VAL A 60 14.79 -27.22 6.99
CA VAL A 60 14.05 -28.37 7.50
C VAL A 60 12.68 -28.40 6.85
N LEU A 61 12.24 -29.57 6.41
CA LEU A 61 10.92 -29.70 5.79
C LEU A 61 9.81 -29.74 6.85
N VAL A 62 8.89 -28.79 6.77
CA VAL A 62 7.70 -28.73 7.62
C VAL A 62 6.44 -28.62 6.75
N ARG A 63 5.42 -29.44 7.09
CA ARG A 63 4.07 -29.30 6.51
C ARG A 63 3.21 -28.52 7.50
N ASN A 64 2.96 -27.24 7.21
CA ASN A 64 2.34 -26.30 8.12
C ASN A 64 0.82 -26.20 7.89
N PRO A 65 -0.01 -26.72 8.81
CA PRO A 65 -1.47 -26.59 8.75
C PRO A 65 -1.98 -25.19 9.16
N GLY A 66 -1.09 -24.26 9.53
CA GLY A 66 -1.42 -22.98 10.15
C GLY A 66 -0.98 -22.89 11.61
N ALA A 67 0.13 -23.57 11.96
CA ALA A 67 0.62 -23.76 13.33
C ALA A 67 1.00 -22.47 14.07
N ALA A 68 1.23 -21.35 13.37
CA ALA A 68 1.50 -20.05 14.00
C ALA A 68 0.38 -19.59 14.95
N PHE A 69 -0.80 -20.18 14.85
CA PHE A 69 -1.94 -19.93 15.72
C PHE A 69 -2.39 -21.24 16.35
N SER A 70 -1.77 -21.63 17.43
CA SER A 70 -2.03 -22.87 18.19
C SER A 70 -3.51 -23.13 18.49
N PHE A 71 -4.37 -22.13 18.38
CA PHE A 71 -5.83 -22.23 18.53
C PHE A 71 -6.57 -22.75 17.28
N ALA A 72 -5.90 -22.86 16.12
CA ALA A 72 -6.54 -23.17 14.85
C ALA A 72 -6.18 -24.55 14.30
N THR A 73 -5.79 -25.50 15.14
CA THR A 73 -5.59 -26.89 14.74
C THR A 73 -6.87 -27.46 14.13
N GLY A 74 -6.85 -27.73 12.81
CA GLY A 74 -8.01 -28.21 12.05
C GLY A 74 -8.77 -27.13 11.25
N GLN A 75 -8.45 -25.83 11.39
CA GLN A 75 -9.15 -24.77 10.69
C GLN A 75 -8.30 -24.15 9.54
N THR A 76 -7.52 -24.96 8.87
CA THR A 76 -6.67 -24.55 7.73
C THR A 76 -7.43 -23.80 6.63
N TRP A 77 -8.72 -24.14 6.45
CA TRP A 77 -9.60 -23.49 5.49
C TRP A 77 -9.82 -21.99 5.76
N VAL A 78 -9.74 -21.55 7.02
CA VAL A 78 -9.85 -20.11 7.36
C VAL A 78 -8.70 -19.32 6.72
N PHE A 79 -7.48 -19.86 6.76
CA PHE A 79 -6.33 -19.20 6.11
C PHE A 79 -6.46 -19.19 4.60
N ALA A 80 -7.07 -20.22 3.99
CA ALA A 80 -7.37 -20.20 2.56
C ALA A 80 -8.39 -19.12 2.21
N LEU A 81 -9.42 -18.91 3.03
CA LEU A 81 -10.38 -17.83 2.84
C LEU A 81 -9.75 -16.45 3.01
N ILE A 82 -8.93 -16.26 4.03
CA ILE A 82 -8.21 -14.99 4.25
C ILE A 82 -7.30 -14.70 3.05
N ALA A 83 -6.51 -15.66 2.60
CA ALA A 83 -5.65 -15.51 1.43
C ALA A 83 -6.47 -15.17 0.17
N SER A 84 -7.61 -15.84 -0.05
CA SER A 84 -8.51 -15.55 -1.17
C SER A 84 -9.09 -14.13 -1.11
N LEU A 85 -9.46 -13.66 0.09
CA LEU A 85 -9.94 -12.30 0.30
C LEU A 85 -8.85 -11.27 -0.03
N VAL A 86 -7.61 -11.50 0.44
CA VAL A 86 -6.46 -10.63 0.13
C VAL A 86 -6.23 -10.57 -1.39
N VAL A 87 -6.24 -11.71 -2.07
CA VAL A 87 -6.13 -11.79 -3.53
C VAL A 87 -7.22 -10.96 -4.22
N ALA A 88 -8.48 -11.12 -3.80
CA ALA A 88 -9.61 -10.38 -4.36
C ALA A 88 -9.47 -8.85 -4.16
N ILE A 89 -9.05 -8.44 -2.96
CA ILE A 89 -8.79 -7.02 -2.65
C ILE A 89 -7.69 -6.46 -3.55
N ILE A 90 -6.57 -7.16 -3.71
CA ILE A 90 -5.46 -6.69 -4.54
C ILE A 90 -5.89 -6.58 -6.01
N ILE A 91 -6.61 -7.57 -6.54
CA ILE A 91 -7.16 -7.51 -7.90
C ILE A 91 -8.11 -6.30 -8.05
N ARG A 92 -8.91 -6.00 -7.02
CA ARG A 92 -9.82 -4.84 -7.05
C ARG A 92 -9.06 -3.51 -7.04
N VAL A 93 -8.04 -3.41 -6.18
CA VAL A 93 -7.21 -2.19 -6.03
C VAL A 93 -6.32 -1.98 -7.25
N SER A 94 -5.83 -3.05 -7.89
CA SER A 94 -4.93 -2.95 -9.04
C SER A 94 -5.54 -2.21 -10.24
N ARG A 95 -6.86 -2.09 -10.31
CA ARG A 95 -7.56 -1.37 -11.40
C ARG A 95 -7.25 0.14 -11.41
N ASN A 96 -6.94 0.71 -10.23
CA ASN A 96 -6.64 2.14 -10.06
C ASN A 96 -5.14 2.38 -9.80
N LEU A 97 -4.31 1.37 -10.01
CA LEU A 97 -2.90 1.41 -9.71
C LEU A 97 -2.13 2.22 -10.77
N ALA A 98 -1.46 3.30 -10.35
CA ALA A 98 -0.62 4.10 -11.21
C ALA A 98 0.83 4.23 -10.70
N SER A 99 1.10 3.91 -9.44
CA SER A 99 2.44 3.88 -8.85
C SER A 99 3.16 2.56 -9.13
N ARG A 100 4.41 2.62 -9.65
CA ARG A 100 5.24 1.43 -9.86
C ARG A 100 5.72 0.81 -8.55
N SER A 101 6.04 1.63 -7.55
CA SER A 101 6.48 1.15 -6.23
C SER A 101 5.35 0.37 -5.53
N TRP A 102 4.12 0.88 -5.57
CA TRP A 102 2.95 0.16 -5.10
C TRP A 102 2.67 -1.10 -5.91
N ALA A 103 2.93 -1.07 -7.22
CA ALA A 103 2.79 -2.26 -8.07
C ALA A 103 3.72 -3.40 -7.63
N VAL A 104 4.97 -3.10 -7.30
CA VAL A 104 5.92 -4.08 -6.78
C VAL A 104 5.45 -4.62 -5.43
N ALA A 105 5.11 -3.73 -4.48
CA ALA A 105 4.67 -4.15 -3.15
C ALA A 105 3.41 -5.03 -3.20
N LEU A 106 2.39 -4.61 -3.95
CA LEU A 106 1.15 -5.39 -4.12
C LEU A 106 1.38 -6.68 -4.92
N GLY A 107 2.31 -6.67 -5.88
CA GLY A 107 2.71 -7.87 -6.62
C GLY A 107 3.38 -8.92 -5.73
N LEU A 108 4.23 -8.49 -4.78
CA LEU A 108 4.83 -9.37 -3.78
C LEU A 108 3.77 -9.98 -2.85
N VAL A 109 2.81 -9.16 -2.34
CA VAL A 109 1.70 -9.69 -1.52
C VAL A 109 0.87 -10.68 -2.31
N LEU A 110 0.50 -10.32 -3.56
CA LEU A 110 -0.32 -11.17 -4.42
C LEU A 110 0.37 -12.50 -4.69
N GLY A 111 1.66 -12.46 -5.09
CA GLY A 111 2.44 -13.66 -5.37
C GLY A 111 2.59 -14.56 -4.16
N GLY A 112 2.93 -14.01 -2.98
CA GLY A 112 3.04 -14.76 -1.74
C GLY A 112 1.71 -15.34 -1.27
N ALA A 113 0.63 -14.55 -1.32
CA ALA A 113 -0.71 -15.02 -0.95
C ALA A 113 -1.18 -16.16 -1.87
N VAL A 114 -1.00 -16.02 -3.18
CA VAL A 114 -1.36 -17.07 -4.16
C VAL A 114 -0.46 -18.29 -3.99
N GLY A 115 0.86 -18.15 -3.78
CA GLY A 115 1.77 -19.26 -3.55
C GLY A 115 1.33 -20.12 -2.37
N ASN A 116 1.03 -19.51 -1.23
CA ASN A 116 0.52 -20.21 -0.05
C ASN A 116 -0.94 -20.70 -0.24
N LEU A 117 -1.75 -20.04 -1.04
CA LEU A 117 -3.11 -20.48 -1.37
C LEU A 117 -3.09 -21.73 -2.24
N ILE A 118 -2.18 -21.84 -3.22
CA ILE A 118 -2.00 -23.03 -4.07
C ILE A 118 -1.76 -24.25 -3.17
N ASP A 119 -0.89 -24.16 -2.18
CA ASP A 119 -0.65 -25.25 -1.25
C ASP A 119 -1.92 -25.67 -0.51
N ARG A 120 -2.70 -24.69 -0.01
CA ARG A 120 -3.95 -24.97 0.72
C ARG A 120 -5.06 -25.56 -0.14
N LEU A 121 -5.04 -25.30 -1.43
CA LEU A 121 -6.05 -25.81 -2.36
C LEU A 121 -5.68 -27.19 -2.92
N LEU A 122 -4.38 -27.44 -3.18
CA LEU A 122 -3.95 -28.55 -4.00
C LEU A 122 -3.15 -29.64 -3.26
N ARG A 123 -2.61 -29.34 -2.04
CA ARG A 123 -1.82 -30.31 -1.28
C ARG A 123 -2.66 -31.09 -0.30
N GLU A 124 -2.08 -32.17 0.24
CA GLU A 124 -2.70 -32.95 1.31
C GLU A 124 -2.90 -32.15 2.58
N PRO A 125 -3.96 -32.49 3.37
CA PRO A 125 -4.88 -33.60 3.25
C PRO A 125 -6.04 -33.41 2.26
N GLY A 126 -6.16 -32.26 1.58
CA GLY A 126 -7.18 -32.05 0.57
C GLY A 126 -7.61 -30.58 0.41
N PHE A 127 -8.60 -30.37 -0.43
CA PHE A 127 -9.07 -29.03 -0.85
C PHE A 127 -9.40 -28.16 0.37
N LEU A 128 -8.87 -26.92 0.38
CA LEU A 128 -8.96 -25.91 1.46
C LEU A 128 -8.27 -26.34 2.77
N ARG A 129 -7.75 -27.54 2.89
CA ARG A 129 -7.09 -28.08 4.08
C ARG A 129 -5.63 -28.40 3.87
N GLY A 130 -5.11 -28.19 2.64
CA GLY A 130 -3.73 -28.46 2.29
C GLY A 130 -2.76 -27.72 3.22
N HIS A 131 -1.67 -28.40 3.55
CA HIS A 131 -0.61 -27.84 4.37
C HIS A 131 0.36 -27.04 3.50
N VAL A 132 0.76 -25.87 3.97
CA VAL A 132 1.80 -25.08 3.34
C VAL A 132 3.14 -25.77 3.55
N ILE A 133 3.99 -25.79 2.52
CA ILE A 133 5.34 -26.31 2.59
C ILE A 133 6.26 -25.21 3.06
N ASP A 134 6.79 -25.35 4.26
CA ASP A 134 7.78 -24.48 4.87
C ASP A 134 9.11 -25.23 4.97
N PHE A 135 10.21 -24.52 4.74
CA PHE A 135 11.52 -25.18 4.72
C PHE A 135 12.67 -24.27 5.15
N ILE A 136 12.47 -22.98 5.37
CA ILE A 136 13.49 -22.04 5.82
C ILE A 136 13.35 -21.88 7.33
N ASP A 137 14.25 -22.46 8.09
CA ASP A 137 14.27 -22.36 9.56
C ASP A 137 15.04 -21.13 10.01
N TYR A 138 14.38 -20.28 10.76
CA TYR A 138 14.93 -19.07 11.36
C TYR A 138 15.34 -19.32 12.81
N GLY A 139 16.37 -20.15 12.99
CA GLY A 139 16.98 -20.41 14.29
C GLY A 139 16.10 -21.17 15.27
N GLY A 140 15.15 -21.97 14.78
CA GLY A 140 14.20 -22.71 15.60
C GLY A 140 13.02 -21.88 16.12
N TYR A 141 12.95 -20.58 15.82
CA TYR A 141 11.83 -19.74 16.23
C TYR A 141 10.59 -19.96 15.35
N PHE A 142 10.79 -20.05 14.05
CA PHE A 142 9.74 -20.41 13.09
C PHE A 142 10.36 -20.93 11.80
N VAL A 143 9.56 -21.69 11.04
CA VAL A 143 9.92 -22.16 9.71
C VAL A 143 8.97 -21.51 8.71
N GLY A 144 9.49 -20.96 7.64
CA GLY A 144 8.74 -20.29 6.59
C GLY A 144 9.18 -20.71 5.20
N ASN A 145 8.72 -19.98 4.19
CA ASN A 145 8.99 -20.23 2.78
C ASN A 145 9.22 -18.92 2.01
N VAL A 146 9.40 -19.02 0.70
CA VAL A 146 9.65 -17.84 -0.16
C VAL A 146 8.45 -16.90 -0.22
N ALA A 147 7.21 -17.43 -0.21
CA ALA A 147 6.00 -16.61 -0.18
C ALA A 147 5.94 -15.74 1.08
N ASP A 148 6.35 -16.26 2.24
CA ASP A 148 6.37 -15.53 3.51
C ASP A 148 7.40 -14.40 3.47
N ILE A 149 8.59 -14.64 2.90
CA ILE A 149 9.60 -13.59 2.67
C ILE A 149 9.02 -12.48 1.79
N ALA A 150 8.34 -12.85 0.70
CA ALA A 150 7.74 -11.87 -0.21
C ALA A 150 6.68 -11.02 0.51
N ILE A 151 5.83 -11.63 1.34
CA ILE A 151 4.80 -10.92 2.13
C ILE A 151 5.45 -9.97 3.14
N VAL A 152 6.50 -10.39 3.85
CA VAL A 152 7.20 -9.55 4.83
C VAL A 152 7.89 -8.36 4.14
N LEU A 153 8.58 -8.59 3.02
CA LEU A 153 9.19 -7.52 2.24
C LEU A 153 8.14 -6.54 1.69
N ALA A 154 7.00 -7.06 1.25
CA ALA A 154 5.89 -6.24 0.79
C ALA A 154 5.32 -5.38 1.93
N ALA A 155 5.12 -5.96 3.12
CA ALA A 155 4.63 -5.23 4.29
C ALA A 155 5.59 -4.08 4.66
N ALA A 156 6.89 -4.34 4.69
CA ALA A 156 7.90 -3.31 4.91
C ALA A 156 7.84 -2.22 3.81
N GLY A 157 7.74 -2.62 2.55
CA GLY A 157 7.60 -1.68 1.43
C GLY A 157 6.34 -0.82 1.53
N ILE A 158 5.20 -1.41 1.87
CA ILE A 158 3.93 -0.69 2.07
C ILE A 158 4.05 0.33 3.19
N ILE A 159 4.67 -0.04 4.33
CA ILE A 159 4.91 0.89 5.43
C ILE A 159 5.79 2.06 4.98
N ILE A 160 6.90 1.80 4.30
CA ILE A 160 7.79 2.84 3.80
C ILE A 160 7.08 3.78 2.82
N LEU A 161 6.30 3.24 1.88
CA LEU A 161 5.54 4.03 0.92
C LEU A 161 4.48 4.89 1.62
N SER A 162 3.75 4.32 2.58
CA SER A 162 2.72 5.02 3.35
C SER A 162 3.31 6.14 4.21
N LEU A 163 4.41 5.89 4.91
CA LEU A 163 5.12 6.91 5.70
C LEU A 163 5.75 7.99 4.82
N GLY A 164 6.16 7.65 3.59
CA GLY A 164 6.67 8.60 2.60
C GLY A 164 5.58 9.44 1.92
N GLY A 165 4.30 9.20 2.23
CA GLY A 165 3.16 9.89 1.63
C GLY A 165 2.93 9.53 0.15
N TRP A 166 3.44 8.38 -0.31
CA TRP A 166 3.21 7.90 -1.67
C TRP A 166 1.87 7.18 -1.76
N GLU A 167 1.04 7.60 -2.71
CA GLU A 167 -0.27 7.01 -2.92
C GLU A 167 -0.30 5.97 -4.06
N ILE A 168 -1.32 5.13 -4.06
CA ILE A 168 -1.49 4.05 -5.05
C ILE A 168 -1.68 4.61 -6.47
N ASP A 169 -2.31 5.77 -6.58
CA ASP A 169 -2.53 6.49 -7.83
C ASP A 169 -1.31 7.25 -8.36
N GLY A 170 -0.16 7.16 -7.65
CA GLY A 170 1.10 7.80 -8.01
C GLY A 170 1.23 9.24 -7.55
N THR A 171 0.26 9.77 -6.82
CA THR A 171 0.32 11.10 -6.21
C THR A 171 1.13 11.07 -4.91
N ARG A 172 1.40 12.24 -4.34
CA ARG A 172 2.04 12.39 -3.05
C ARG A 172 1.12 13.17 -2.11
N ALA A 173 0.85 12.62 -0.94
CA ALA A 173 0.08 13.30 0.08
C ALA A 173 0.71 14.66 0.41
N GLY A 174 -0.08 15.73 0.34
CA GLY A 174 0.38 17.11 0.54
C GLY A 174 0.73 17.90 -0.73
N ALA A 175 0.87 17.28 -1.89
CA ALA A 175 1.10 18.01 -3.14
C ALA A 175 -0.15 18.77 -3.63
N GLN A 176 -1.33 18.39 -3.17
CA GLN A 176 -2.60 19.03 -3.52
C GLN A 176 -2.93 20.26 -2.66
N ASN A 177 -2.17 20.51 -1.60
CA ASN A 177 -2.37 21.67 -0.69
C ASN A 177 -1.30 22.75 -0.86
N ALA A 178 -0.49 22.73 -1.93
CA ALA A 178 0.35 23.86 -2.25
C ALA A 178 -0.58 25.03 -2.68
N PRO A 179 -0.52 26.21 -2.02
CA PRO A 179 -1.25 27.36 -2.50
C PRO A 179 -0.78 27.63 -3.94
N GLU A 180 -1.71 27.76 -4.87
CA GLU A 180 -1.40 28.37 -6.15
C GLU A 180 -0.88 29.78 -5.83
N ASP A 181 0.42 29.96 -5.84
CA ASP A 181 1.05 31.25 -5.74
C ASP A 181 0.54 32.03 -6.95
N GLY A 182 -0.41 32.91 -6.67
CA GLY A 182 -1.01 33.78 -7.64
C GLY A 182 0.11 34.56 -8.35
N GLY A 183 0.38 34.19 -9.57
CA GLY A 183 1.29 34.89 -10.44
C GLY A 183 0.86 36.34 -10.59
N ALA A 184 1.37 37.21 -9.71
CA ALA A 184 1.40 38.64 -9.93
C ALA A 184 2.34 38.91 -11.09
N GLY A 185 1.82 38.74 -12.30
CA GLY A 185 2.43 39.23 -13.52
C GLY A 185 2.38 40.74 -13.52
N GLY A 186 3.44 41.38 -13.04
CA GLY A 186 3.69 42.79 -13.21
C GLY A 186 3.76 43.15 -14.68
N SER A 187 2.72 43.76 -15.21
CA SER A 187 2.78 44.49 -16.47
C SER A 187 3.18 45.94 -16.19
N ALA A 188 4.47 46.19 -16.26
CA ALA A 188 5.01 47.54 -16.38
C ALA A 188 4.92 47.96 -17.84
N SER A 189 4.12 48.94 -18.15
CA SER A 189 4.43 50.05 -19.10
C SER A 189 3.14 50.75 -19.51
N SER A 190 2.93 52.00 -19.13
CA SER A 190 3.16 53.13 -20.02
C SER A 190 2.76 54.42 -19.35
N ILE A 191 3.74 55.26 -19.21
CA ILE A 191 3.63 56.66 -18.91
C ILE A 191 2.81 57.33 -20.01
N ARG A 192 1.68 57.98 -19.65
CA ARG A 192 1.23 59.15 -20.41
C ARG A 192 0.66 60.18 -19.45
N ARG A 193 1.38 61.32 -19.45
CA ARG A 193 1.04 62.67 -19.00
C ARG A 193 -0.35 63.09 -19.43
N GLY A 194 -1.04 63.79 -18.56
CA GLY A 194 -2.22 64.55 -18.91
C GLY A 194 -2.85 65.23 -17.70
N SER A 195 -2.44 66.44 -17.45
CA SER A 195 -2.90 67.42 -16.45
C SER A 195 -4.39 67.78 -16.53
N ARG A 196 -4.98 68.05 -15.38
CA ARG A 196 -5.83 69.25 -15.02
C ARG A 196 -6.92 68.86 -14.02
N VAL A 197 -6.76 69.33 -12.81
CA VAL A 197 -7.42 70.47 -12.17
C VAL A 197 -8.96 70.45 -12.14
N HIS A 198 -9.55 70.35 -10.97
CA HIS A 198 -10.51 71.19 -10.26
C HIS A 198 -11.22 70.39 -9.13
N ARG A 199 -10.95 70.60 -7.85
CA ARG A 199 -11.48 71.60 -6.91
C ARG A 199 -12.91 71.35 -6.40
N LYS A 200 -12.96 71.30 -5.09
CA LYS A 200 -14.07 71.63 -4.16
C LYS A 200 -14.99 70.46 -3.77
N ASN A 201 -15.27 70.23 -2.59
CA ASN A 201 -15.37 70.88 -1.28
C ASN A 201 -16.47 70.19 -0.46
N SER A 202 -16.31 70.20 0.80
CA SER A 202 -17.31 70.05 1.86
C SER A 202 -17.86 68.62 2.10
N GLY A 203 -17.86 68.04 3.21
CA GLY A 203 -17.90 68.51 4.59
C GLY A 203 -18.59 67.41 5.36
N GLU A 204 -18.20 67.35 6.58
CA GLU A 204 -18.91 66.90 7.77
C GLU A 204 -18.84 65.51 8.27
N THR A 205 -18.09 65.41 9.32
CA THR A 205 -18.15 64.55 10.50
C THR A 205 -19.31 65.00 11.42
N PRO A 206 -19.56 64.33 12.55
CA PRO A 206 -19.49 62.94 13.05
C PRO A 206 -20.77 62.59 13.86
N SER A 207 -20.88 61.33 14.30
CA SER A 207 -21.44 61.09 15.65
C SER A 207 -21.44 59.61 16.03
N LYS A 208 -20.79 59.36 17.12
CA LYS A 208 -20.95 58.26 18.08
C LYS A 208 -22.03 58.82 19.11
N PRO A 209 -22.63 58.04 20.06
CA PRO A 209 -22.27 56.81 20.68
C PRO A 209 -23.45 55.95 21.21
N SER A 210 -23.03 54.97 22.02
CA SER A 210 -23.76 54.34 23.16
C SER A 210 -24.79 53.26 22.79
N GLY A 211 -24.92 52.20 23.48
CA GLY A 211 -24.51 51.78 24.81
C GLY A 211 -25.15 50.46 25.17
N SER A 212 -24.53 49.85 26.09
CA SER A 212 -25.05 49.03 27.23
C SER A 212 -25.75 47.72 26.90
N SER A 213 -25.24 46.70 27.47
CA SER A 213 -25.49 46.18 28.82
C SER A 213 -26.09 44.78 28.76
N GLU A 214 -25.53 43.93 29.41
CA GLU A 214 -25.76 43.14 30.64
C GLU A 214 -26.24 41.72 30.28
N ALA A 215 -25.72 40.72 30.76
CA ALA A 215 -25.28 40.17 32.00
C ALA A 215 -25.70 38.69 32.13
N ALA A 216 -24.79 37.91 32.58
CA ALA A 216 -24.92 36.88 33.61
C ALA A 216 -25.88 35.68 33.33
N THR A 217 -25.59 34.46 33.64
CA THR A 217 -25.11 33.86 34.87
C THR A 217 -24.99 32.32 34.70
N ARG A 218 -23.88 31.76 35.18
CA ARG A 218 -23.74 30.51 35.95
C ARG A 218 -24.65 29.31 35.61
N THR A 219 -24.15 28.12 35.52
CA THR A 219 -23.74 27.26 36.64
C THR A 219 -23.20 25.91 36.11
N THR A 220 -22.08 25.50 36.60
CA THR A 220 -21.64 24.13 36.85
C THR A 220 -22.29 23.70 38.20
N PRO A 221 -22.36 22.45 38.66
CA PRO A 221 -21.39 21.36 38.52
C PRO A 221 -21.93 19.90 38.58
N ALA A 222 -20.96 18.95 38.48
CA ALA A 222 -20.85 17.69 39.25
C ALA A 222 -21.91 16.61 38.99
N GLU A 223 -21.57 15.39 38.93
CA GLU A 223 -20.80 14.40 39.67
C GLU A 223 -21.39 13.03 39.42
N GLN A 224 -20.55 12.03 39.37
CA GLN A 224 -20.74 10.64 39.81
C GLN A 224 -21.73 9.74 39.05
N GLN A 225 -21.31 8.74 38.41
CA GLN A 225 -20.93 7.40 38.88
C GLN A 225 -20.26 6.60 37.76
#